data_f59d7e4019206b420b7ac81db6037515
#
_entry.id   f59d7e4019206b420b7ac81db6037515
#
_cell.length_a   1.000
_cell.length_b   1.000
_cell.length_c   1.000
_cell.angle_alpha   90.00
_cell.angle_beta   90.00
_cell.angle_gamma   90.00
#
_symmetry.space_group_name_H-M   'P 1'
#
loop_
_entity.id
_entity.type
_entity.pdbx_description
1 polymer ?
#
loop_
_entity_poly.entity_id
_entity_poly.type
_entity_poly.pdbx_seq_one_letter_code
_entity_poly.pdbx_strand_id
1 'polypeptide(L)'
;AYEIRPRDWSSDVCSSDLERIERQLPWLLDVQGWRRENPFRYRKGEKLKPQYVVEAFDRALRGKDAIWVTGVGQHQMWAAQFLTIDGPRRWITSGGLGTMGFGVPAAIGAQQACPDAYVVNFDGDGCFQMTMQELATAICYDVPAIHAVMNNGWLGMVRQWQELFHGERFSETNLFGTIPDFVKLAEAYGCLALRAETEAEVDAVVAEAIAARRPPVIDFRIDHEEKVYPMVPAGA
;
A
#
# COMPACT_ATOMS: atom_id res chain seq x y z
N ALA A 1 0.72 -7.48 31.48
CA ALA A 1 1.50 -6.68 30.52
C ALA A 1 2.80 -7.43 30.24
N TYR A 2 2.94 -8.01 29.03
CA TYR A 2 4.19 -8.59 28.60
C TYR A 2 5.05 -7.46 28.02
N GLU A 3 6.12 -7.12 28.72
CA GLU A 3 7.12 -6.19 28.23
C GLU A 3 7.94 -6.89 27.13
N ILE A 4 7.61 -6.63 25.86
CA ILE A 4 8.41 -7.10 24.73
C ILE A 4 9.59 -6.11 24.61
N ARG A 5 10.72 -6.43 25.21
CA ARG A 5 11.97 -5.69 24.98
C ARG A 5 12.37 -5.84 23.52
N PRO A 6 12.80 -4.76 22.85
CA PRO A 6 13.44 -4.88 21.54
C PRO A 6 14.63 -5.82 21.69
N ARG A 7 14.61 -6.98 21.08
CA ARG A 7 15.79 -7.83 20.98
C ARG A 7 16.73 -7.21 19.95
N ASP A 8 17.90 -6.90 20.37
CA ASP A 8 19.00 -6.61 19.45
C ASP A 8 19.33 -7.91 18.68
N TRP A 9 18.89 -7.97 17.44
CA TRP A 9 19.05 -9.13 16.58
C TRP A 9 20.52 -9.39 16.22
N SER A 10 21.41 -8.45 16.50
CA SER A 10 22.84 -8.57 16.19
C SER A 10 23.62 -9.40 17.22
N SER A 11 23.08 -9.57 18.44
CA SER A 11 23.81 -10.21 19.55
C SER A 11 23.37 -11.64 19.90
N ASP A 12 22.20 -12.12 19.39
CA ASP A 12 21.60 -13.40 19.77
C ASP A 12 21.57 -14.45 18.66
N VAL A 13 22.47 -14.38 17.67
CA VAL A 13 22.58 -15.44 16.65
C VAL A 13 23.24 -16.66 17.29
N CYS A 14 22.43 -17.63 17.73
CA CYS A 14 22.95 -18.89 18.25
C CYS A 14 23.34 -19.85 17.10
N SER A 15 24.11 -20.89 17.42
CA SER A 15 24.56 -21.91 16.42
C SER A 15 23.39 -22.53 15.66
N SER A 16 22.25 -22.75 16.31
CA SER A 16 21.03 -23.29 15.66
C SER A 16 20.45 -22.32 14.61
N ASP A 17 20.60 -21.02 14.77
CA ASP A 17 20.17 -20.03 13.79
C ASP A 17 21.10 -20.01 12.58
N LEU A 18 22.41 -20.18 12.78
CA LEU A 18 23.38 -20.32 11.69
C LEU A 18 23.12 -21.56 10.86
N GLU A 19 22.92 -22.72 11.49
CA GLU A 19 22.58 -23.96 10.81
C GLU A 19 21.24 -23.84 10.02
N ARG A 20 20.27 -23.13 10.58
CA ARG A 20 19.01 -22.84 9.90
C ARG A 20 19.21 -21.96 8.67
N ILE A 21 20.01 -20.91 8.81
CA ILE A 21 20.33 -19.99 7.69
C ILE A 21 21.06 -20.74 6.60
N GLU A 22 22.10 -21.53 6.94
CA GLU A 22 22.86 -22.32 5.96
C GLU A 22 21.96 -23.30 5.20
N ARG A 23 21.02 -23.96 5.89
CA ARG A 23 20.06 -24.88 5.26
C ARG A 23 19.08 -24.16 4.33
N GLN A 24 18.72 -22.92 4.64
CA GLN A 24 17.77 -22.11 3.84
C GLN A 24 18.44 -21.34 2.71
N LEU A 25 19.75 -21.14 2.78
CA LEU A 25 20.49 -20.31 1.84
C LEU A 25 20.34 -20.74 0.37
N PRO A 26 20.42 -22.04 0.00
CA PRO A 26 20.20 -22.46 -1.38
C PRO A 26 18.84 -22.03 -1.92
N TRP A 27 17.76 -22.25 -1.15
CA TRP A 27 16.42 -21.81 -1.52
C TRP A 27 16.30 -20.29 -1.68
N LEU A 28 16.90 -19.53 -0.77
CA LEU A 28 16.90 -18.06 -0.86
C LEU A 28 17.64 -17.58 -2.11
N LEU A 29 18.74 -18.24 -2.49
CA LEU A 29 19.48 -17.93 -3.70
C LEU A 29 18.68 -18.24 -4.97
N ASP A 30 17.94 -19.37 -4.99
CA ASP A 30 17.05 -19.71 -6.10
C ASP A 30 15.94 -18.67 -6.24
N VAL A 31 15.26 -18.33 -5.16
CA VAL A 31 14.21 -17.29 -5.16
C VAL A 31 14.75 -15.94 -5.64
N GLN A 32 15.94 -15.54 -5.20
CA GLN A 32 16.60 -14.32 -5.67
C GLN A 32 17.00 -14.41 -7.14
N GLY A 33 17.41 -15.59 -7.61
CA GLY A 33 17.67 -15.88 -9.02
C GLY A 33 16.42 -15.65 -9.86
N TRP A 34 15.34 -16.30 -9.53
CA TRP A 34 14.06 -16.18 -10.23
C TRP A 34 13.54 -14.73 -10.25
N ARG A 35 13.67 -14.01 -9.14
CA ARG A 35 13.29 -12.59 -9.06
C ARG A 35 14.13 -11.70 -10.00
N ARG A 36 15.42 -11.99 -10.16
CA ARG A 36 16.31 -11.27 -11.11
C ARG A 36 15.99 -11.59 -12.55
N GLU A 37 15.66 -12.86 -12.85
CA GLU A 37 15.32 -13.30 -14.19
C GLU A 37 13.93 -12.82 -14.62
N ASN A 38 13.00 -12.72 -13.67
CA ASN A 38 11.60 -12.36 -13.89
C ASN A 38 11.20 -11.13 -13.04
N PRO A 39 11.83 -9.96 -13.21
CA PRO A 39 11.48 -8.78 -12.45
C PRO A 39 10.08 -8.28 -12.80
N PHE A 40 9.35 -7.82 -11.82
CA PHE A 40 8.10 -7.10 -12.06
C PHE A 40 8.37 -5.85 -12.92
N ARG A 41 7.55 -5.64 -13.94
CA ARG A 41 7.69 -4.53 -14.87
C ARG A 41 6.31 -4.00 -15.25
N TYR A 42 6.24 -2.71 -15.50
CA TYR A 42 5.07 -2.06 -16.07
C TYR A 42 5.50 -1.15 -17.23
N ARG A 43 4.56 -0.83 -18.11
CA ARG A 43 4.81 0.07 -19.23
C ARG A 43 4.48 1.50 -18.80
N LYS A 44 5.42 2.41 -19.00
CA LYS A 44 5.13 3.84 -18.87
C LYS A 44 4.10 4.25 -19.92
N GLY A 45 3.25 5.20 -19.57
CA GLY A 45 2.19 5.71 -20.42
C GLY A 45 1.93 7.18 -20.13
N GLU A 46 0.91 7.74 -20.76
CA GLU A 46 0.49 9.12 -20.53
C GLU A 46 -0.20 9.31 -19.17
N LYS A 47 -0.87 8.25 -18.68
CA LYS A 47 -1.57 8.25 -17.41
C LYS A 47 -0.68 7.75 -16.28
N LEU A 48 -0.91 8.27 -15.08
CA LEU A 48 -0.20 7.86 -13.88
C LEU A 48 -0.36 6.36 -13.61
N LYS A 49 0.76 5.66 -13.49
CA LYS A 49 0.77 4.23 -13.18
C LYS A 49 0.82 4.00 -11.65
N PRO A 50 -0.02 3.11 -11.11
CA PRO A 50 -0.03 2.81 -9.67
C PRO A 50 1.32 2.27 -9.17
N GLN A 51 2.02 1.51 -9.98
CA GLN A 51 3.35 0.99 -9.65
C GLN A 51 4.35 2.14 -9.40
N TYR A 52 4.30 3.22 -10.20
CA TYR A 52 5.15 4.39 -10.00
C TYR A 52 4.90 5.06 -8.64
N VAL A 53 3.63 5.17 -8.24
CA VAL A 53 3.26 5.71 -6.93
C VAL A 53 3.86 4.87 -5.80
N VAL A 54 3.72 3.53 -5.88
CA VAL A 54 4.30 2.62 -4.89
C VAL A 54 5.82 2.76 -4.83
N GLU A 55 6.49 2.76 -5.97
CA GLU A 55 7.95 2.92 -6.06
C GLU A 55 8.42 4.30 -5.55
N ALA A 56 7.62 5.36 -5.70
CA ALA A 56 7.96 6.68 -5.20
C ALA A 56 8.03 6.68 -3.66
N PHE A 57 7.07 6.06 -2.98
CA PHE A 57 7.12 5.87 -1.53
C PHE A 57 8.28 4.97 -1.11
N ASP A 58 8.50 3.85 -1.81
CA ASP A 58 9.62 2.93 -1.54
C ASP A 58 10.97 3.68 -1.62
N ARG A 59 11.17 4.48 -2.65
CA ARG A 59 12.39 5.31 -2.81
C ARG A 59 12.55 6.35 -1.70
N ALA A 60 11.46 7.06 -1.38
CA ALA A 60 11.48 8.15 -0.40
C ALA A 60 11.71 7.68 1.05
N LEU A 61 11.26 6.47 1.36
CA LEU A 61 11.36 5.88 2.70
C LEU A 61 12.42 4.79 2.82
N ARG A 62 13.23 4.58 1.78
CA ARG A 62 14.31 3.59 1.80
C ARG A 62 15.31 3.86 2.93
N GLY A 63 15.56 2.84 3.75
CA GLY A 63 16.45 2.93 4.92
C GLY A 63 15.86 3.70 6.12
N LYS A 64 14.58 4.06 6.06
CA LYS A 64 13.82 4.63 7.18
C LYS A 64 12.93 3.56 7.81
N ASP A 65 12.53 3.79 9.06
CA ASP A 65 11.57 2.92 9.74
C ASP A 65 10.17 3.13 9.16
N ALA A 66 9.81 2.33 8.15
CA ALA A 66 8.54 2.41 7.45
C ALA A 66 7.65 1.19 7.73
N ILE A 67 6.36 1.43 7.91
CA ILE A 67 5.31 0.40 8.03
C ILE A 67 4.35 0.60 6.87
N TRP A 68 4.19 -0.43 6.07
CA TRP A 68 3.31 -0.44 4.92
C TRP A 68 1.98 -1.10 5.29
N VAL A 69 0.91 -0.39 5.08
CA VAL A 69 -0.46 -0.87 5.32
C VAL A 69 -1.21 -0.87 4.00
N THR A 70 -2.10 -1.82 3.79
CA THR A 70 -2.95 -1.81 2.60
C THR A 70 -4.40 -2.11 2.93
N GLY A 71 -5.31 -1.47 2.19
CA GLY A 71 -6.63 -2.02 1.97
C GLY A 71 -6.58 -3.25 1.06
N VAL A 72 -7.71 -3.63 0.46
CA VAL A 72 -7.83 -4.84 -0.36
C VAL A 72 -8.27 -4.52 -1.78
N GLY A 73 -7.49 -4.98 -2.75
CA GLY A 73 -7.73 -4.78 -4.17
C GLY A 73 -6.45 -4.78 -5.00
N GLN A 74 -6.49 -4.20 -6.20
CA GLN A 74 -5.30 -4.08 -7.06
C GLN A 74 -4.14 -3.36 -6.37
N HIS A 75 -4.44 -2.30 -5.62
CA HIS A 75 -3.45 -1.52 -4.85
C HIS A 75 -2.66 -2.37 -3.86
N GLN A 76 -3.32 -3.33 -3.19
CA GLN A 76 -2.67 -4.31 -2.30
C GLN A 76 -1.64 -5.16 -3.06
N MET A 77 -2.02 -5.62 -4.25
CA MET A 77 -1.15 -6.48 -5.06
C MET A 77 0.02 -5.70 -5.66
N TRP A 78 -0.20 -4.47 -6.16
CA TRP A 78 0.90 -3.60 -6.62
C TRP A 78 1.85 -3.24 -5.49
N ALA A 79 1.32 -2.95 -4.29
CA ALA A 79 2.17 -2.72 -3.12
C ALA A 79 3.01 -3.95 -2.78
N ALA A 80 2.43 -5.16 -2.79
CA ALA A 80 3.16 -6.40 -2.55
C ALA A 80 4.24 -6.70 -3.61
N GLN A 81 4.03 -6.28 -4.86
CA GLN A 81 4.96 -6.50 -5.96
C GLN A 81 6.14 -5.51 -5.97
N PHE A 82 5.90 -4.24 -5.64
CA PHE A 82 6.84 -3.15 -5.88
C PHE A 82 7.44 -2.51 -4.62
N LEU A 83 6.96 -2.86 -3.41
CA LEU A 83 7.59 -2.40 -2.17
C LEU A 83 8.77 -3.29 -1.77
N THR A 84 9.74 -2.67 -1.13
CA THR A 84 10.79 -3.34 -0.39
C THR A 84 10.38 -3.45 1.09
N ILE A 85 10.33 -4.67 1.62
CA ILE A 85 9.94 -4.92 3.01
C ILE A 85 11.16 -5.48 3.73
N ASP A 86 11.82 -4.65 4.54
CA ASP A 86 13.13 -4.93 5.11
C ASP A 86 13.09 -5.59 6.50
N GLY A 87 11.90 -5.90 7.02
CA GLY A 87 11.82 -6.48 8.36
C GLY A 87 10.46 -7.09 8.71
N PRO A 88 10.42 -7.85 9.81
CA PRO A 88 9.19 -8.43 10.32
C PRO A 88 8.24 -7.33 10.81
N ARG A 89 6.93 -7.57 10.65
CA ARG A 89 5.85 -6.64 11.07
C ARG A 89 5.89 -5.27 10.40
N ARG A 90 6.53 -5.18 9.20
CA ARG A 90 6.54 -3.95 8.39
C ARG A 90 5.52 -3.99 7.25
N TRP A 91 4.75 -5.07 7.17
CA TRP A 91 3.65 -5.24 6.22
C TRP A 91 2.39 -5.66 6.95
N ILE A 92 1.34 -4.83 6.86
CA ILE A 92 0.05 -5.02 7.54
C ILE A 92 -1.05 -5.03 6.48
N THR A 93 -1.70 -6.16 6.31
CA THR A 93 -2.72 -6.32 5.27
C THR A 93 -3.75 -7.39 5.65
N SER A 94 -4.98 -7.26 5.18
CA SER A 94 -6.00 -8.31 5.31
C SER A 94 -5.79 -9.37 4.24
N GLY A 95 -4.74 -10.22 4.41
CA GLY A 95 -4.36 -11.24 3.42
C GLY A 95 -5.18 -12.52 3.48
N GLY A 96 -5.90 -12.77 4.56
CA GLY A 96 -6.76 -13.95 4.74
C GLY A 96 -8.18 -13.73 4.23
N LEU A 97 -8.96 -12.93 4.94
CA LEU A 97 -10.35 -12.64 4.58
C LEU A 97 -10.49 -11.62 3.43
N GLY A 98 -9.47 -10.80 3.17
CA GLY A 98 -9.53 -9.78 2.13
C GLY A 98 -10.57 -8.70 2.43
N THR A 99 -10.55 -8.16 3.65
CA THR A 99 -11.55 -7.20 4.11
C THR A 99 -11.26 -5.81 3.55
N MET A 100 -12.07 -5.33 2.62
CA MET A 100 -12.04 -3.93 2.18
C MET A 100 -12.37 -3.00 3.36
N GLY A 101 -11.73 -1.81 3.40
CA GLY A 101 -11.85 -0.88 4.52
C GLY A 101 -10.91 -1.16 5.69
N PHE A 102 -10.09 -2.20 5.63
CA PHE A 102 -9.09 -2.53 6.65
C PHE A 102 -7.98 -1.46 6.76
N GLY A 103 -7.59 -0.84 5.64
CA GLY A 103 -6.38 -0.03 5.52
C GLY A 103 -6.35 1.18 6.45
N VAL A 104 -7.38 2.02 6.43
CA VAL A 104 -7.42 3.28 7.20
C VAL A 104 -7.30 3.03 8.70
N PRO A 105 -8.17 2.23 9.36
CA PRO A 105 -8.08 2.00 10.80
C PRO A 105 -6.80 1.25 11.19
N ALA A 106 -6.32 0.34 10.35
CA ALA A 106 -5.07 -0.38 10.62
C ALA A 106 -3.85 0.54 10.58
N ALA A 107 -3.82 1.52 9.67
CA ALA A 107 -2.75 2.52 9.61
C ALA A 107 -2.75 3.43 10.83
N ILE A 108 -3.92 3.88 11.27
CA ILE A 108 -4.07 4.67 12.50
C ILE A 108 -3.55 3.87 13.70
N GLY A 109 -3.96 2.60 13.84
CA GLY A 109 -3.48 1.74 14.91
C GLY A 109 -1.98 1.47 14.86
N ALA A 110 -1.42 1.25 13.68
CA ALA A 110 0.02 1.05 13.49
C ALA A 110 0.83 2.30 13.86
N GLN A 111 0.36 3.49 13.44
CA GLN A 111 1.02 4.75 13.77
C GLN A 111 0.94 5.06 15.26
N GLN A 112 -0.18 4.76 15.89
CA GLN A 112 -0.33 4.92 17.34
C GLN A 112 0.59 3.98 18.13
N ALA A 113 0.79 2.76 17.63
CA ALA A 113 1.69 1.78 18.25
C ALA A 113 3.17 2.07 17.98
N CYS A 114 3.49 2.73 16.86
CA CYS A 114 4.84 3.05 16.43
C CYS A 114 4.91 4.54 16.02
N PRO A 115 4.89 5.48 16.98
CA PRO A 115 4.76 6.92 16.70
C PRO A 115 5.93 7.51 15.90
N ASP A 116 7.11 6.91 16.00
CA ASP A 116 8.33 7.37 15.31
C ASP A 116 8.49 6.77 13.91
N ALA A 117 7.68 5.77 13.54
CA ALA A 117 7.71 5.15 12.23
C ALA A 117 6.90 5.97 11.20
N TYR A 118 7.27 5.84 9.93
CA TYR A 118 6.45 6.32 8.82
C TYR A 118 5.42 5.25 8.45
N VAL A 119 4.15 5.51 8.68
CA VAL A 119 3.07 4.58 8.31
C VAL A 119 2.39 5.06 7.05
N VAL A 120 2.43 4.24 6.01
CA VAL A 120 1.80 4.53 4.71
C VAL A 120 0.74 3.47 4.42
N ASN A 121 -0.49 3.91 4.24
CA ASN A 121 -1.62 3.09 3.80
C ASN A 121 -1.88 3.30 2.32
N PHE A 122 -1.71 2.24 1.52
CA PHE A 122 -2.18 2.20 0.14
C PHE A 122 -3.61 1.66 0.11
N ASP A 123 -4.53 2.47 -0.36
CA ASP A 123 -5.94 2.10 -0.44
C ASP A 123 -6.52 2.39 -1.83
N GLY A 124 -7.52 1.66 -2.24
CA GLY A 124 -8.30 1.99 -3.42
C GLY A 124 -9.43 2.98 -3.08
N ASP A 125 -9.93 3.69 -4.06
CA ASP A 125 -11.03 4.64 -3.91
C ASP A 125 -12.29 4.02 -3.25
N GLY A 126 -12.70 2.84 -3.71
CA GLY A 126 -13.81 2.11 -3.12
C GLY A 126 -13.52 1.54 -1.73
N CYS A 127 -12.29 1.09 -1.50
CA CYS A 127 -11.87 0.53 -0.24
C CYS A 127 -11.75 1.61 0.84
N PHE A 128 -11.13 2.75 0.51
CA PHE A 128 -10.98 3.90 1.39
C PHE A 128 -12.32 4.46 1.88
N GLN A 129 -13.33 4.52 0.99
CA GLN A 129 -14.66 5.00 1.34
C GLN A 129 -15.35 4.20 2.44
N MET A 130 -15.01 2.93 2.63
CA MET A 130 -15.68 2.07 3.61
C MET A 130 -15.38 2.47 5.06
N THR A 131 -14.23 3.11 5.31
CA THR A 131 -13.78 3.49 6.65
C THR A 131 -13.15 4.88 6.73
N MET A 132 -13.36 5.73 5.72
CA MET A 132 -12.81 7.09 5.67
C MET A 132 -13.25 7.97 6.85
N GLN A 133 -14.36 7.64 7.54
CA GLN A 133 -14.81 8.34 8.74
C GLN A 133 -13.79 8.26 9.88
N GLU A 134 -12.89 7.28 9.87
CA GLU A 134 -11.81 7.16 10.85
C GLU A 134 -10.74 8.26 10.71
N LEU A 135 -10.79 9.06 9.65
CA LEU A 135 -9.98 10.30 9.58
C LEU A 135 -10.29 11.25 10.74
N ALA A 136 -11.54 11.24 11.25
CA ALA A 136 -11.89 11.99 12.44
C ALA A 136 -11.08 11.53 13.67
N THR A 137 -10.88 10.22 13.80
CA THR A 137 -10.03 9.62 14.85
C THR A 137 -8.58 10.06 14.67
N ALA A 138 -8.04 9.98 13.45
CA ALA A 138 -6.66 10.38 13.15
C ALA A 138 -6.41 11.85 13.49
N ILE A 139 -7.33 12.74 13.15
CA ILE A 139 -7.23 14.17 13.48
C ILE A 139 -7.38 14.43 14.98
N CYS A 140 -8.34 13.77 15.64
CA CYS A 140 -8.59 13.95 17.06
C CYS A 140 -7.38 13.59 17.95
N TYR A 141 -6.60 12.60 17.52
CA TYR A 141 -5.45 12.07 18.26
C TYR A 141 -4.10 12.43 17.65
N ASP A 142 -4.06 13.36 16.69
CA ASP A 142 -2.83 13.79 16.00
C ASP A 142 -1.99 12.61 15.42
N VAL A 143 -2.66 11.65 14.77
CA VAL A 143 -2.04 10.44 14.22
C VAL A 143 -1.66 10.67 12.75
N PRO A 144 -0.39 10.95 12.40
CA PRO A 144 0.01 11.41 11.06
C PRO A 144 0.21 10.26 10.05
N ALA A 145 -0.62 9.21 10.12
CA ALA A 145 -0.58 8.13 9.13
C ALA A 145 -0.91 8.68 7.73
N ILE A 146 -0.12 8.29 6.74
CA ILE A 146 -0.26 8.74 5.34
C ILE A 146 -1.25 7.82 4.63
N HIS A 147 -2.26 8.40 3.98
CA HIS A 147 -3.24 7.66 3.18
C HIS A 147 -3.07 7.96 1.69
N ALA A 148 -2.50 7.01 0.95
CA ALA A 148 -2.31 7.06 -0.50
C ALA A 148 -3.51 6.37 -1.18
N VAL A 149 -4.46 7.17 -1.68
CA VAL A 149 -5.67 6.66 -2.34
C VAL A 149 -5.38 6.45 -3.83
N MET A 150 -5.33 5.20 -4.25
CA MET A 150 -5.17 4.76 -5.65
C MET A 150 -6.52 4.85 -6.35
N ASN A 151 -6.83 6.03 -6.89
CA ASN A 151 -8.14 6.37 -7.42
C ASN A 151 -8.20 6.08 -8.92
N ASN A 152 -8.79 4.97 -9.30
CA ASN A 152 -9.05 4.60 -10.69
C ASN A 152 -10.54 4.69 -11.09
N GLY A 153 -11.42 5.05 -10.17
CA GLY A 153 -12.86 5.15 -10.40
C GLY A 153 -13.56 3.79 -10.53
N TRP A 154 -12.93 2.71 -10.08
CA TRP A 154 -13.46 1.35 -10.20
C TRP A 154 -13.15 0.49 -8.97
N LEU A 155 -13.99 -0.50 -8.72
CA LEU A 155 -13.59 -1.67 -7.94
C LEU A 155 -12.64 -2.52 -8.81
N GLY A 156 -11.39 -2.05 -8.91
CA GLY A 156 -10.48 -2.43 -9.98
C GLY A 156 -10.16 -3.92 -10.08
N MET A 157 -10.04 -4.63 -8.95
CA MET A 157 -9.77 -6.08 -8.96
C MET A 157 -10.99 -6.85 -9.51
N VAL A 158 -12.20 -6.47 -9.09
CA VAL A 158 -13.44 -7.11 -9.59
C VAL A 158 -13.62 -6.80 -11.08
N ARG A 159 -13.37 -5.54 -11.49
CA ARG A 159 -13.38 -5.16 -12.91
C ARG A 159 -12.41 -6.02 -13.73
N GLN A 160 -11.18 -6.19 -13.28
CA GLN A 160 -10.17 -7.02 -13.95
C GLN A 160 -10.65 -8.47 -14.12
N TRP A 161 -11.31 -9.04 -13.12
CA TRP A 161 -11.87 -10.38 -13.19
C TRP A 161 -13.05 -10.46 -14.16
N GLN A 162 -13.93 -9.47 -14.16
CA GLN A 162 -15.05 -9.39 -15.12
C GLN A 162 -14.54 -9.31 -16.56
N GLU A 163 -13.43 -8.58 -16.78
CA GLU A 163 -12.79 -8.51 -18.09
C GLU A 163 -12.18 -9.86 -18.49
N LEU A 164 -11.36 -10.46 -17.62
CA LEU A 164 -10.63 -11.69 -17.96
C LEU A 164 -11.50 -12.93 -18.05
N PHE A 165 -12.54 -13.06 -17.22
CA PHE A 165 -13.30 -14.30 -17.08
C PHE A 165 -14.75 -14.18 -17.45
N HIS A 166 -15.27 -12.98 -17.63
CA HIS A 166 -16.70 -12.77 -17.88
C HIS A 166 -17.00 -11.96 -19.16
N GLY A 167 -16.03 -11.89 -20.10
CA GLY A 167 -16.22 -11.26 -21.41
C GLY A 167 -16.63 -9.79 -21.31
N GLU A 168 -15.96 -9.03 -20.44
CA GLU A 168 -16.17 -7.59 -20.21
C GLU A 168 -17.59 -7.22 -19.77
N ARG A 169 -18.33 -8.15 -19.20
CA ARG A 169 -19.66 -7.88 -18.64
C ARG A 169 -19.51 -7.19 -17.29
N PHE A 170 -19.17 -5.90 -17.33
CA PHE A 170 -19.01 -5.08 -16.14
C PHE A 170 -20.35 -4.85 -15.44
N SER A 171 -20.41 -5.16 -14.14
CA SER A 171 -21.60 -4.96 -13.31
C SER A 171 -21.19 -4.50 -11.93
N GLU A 172 -21.77 -3.39 -11.47
CA GLU A 172 -21.63 -2.82 -10.12
C GLU A 172 -20.17 -2.54 -9.69
N THR A 173 -19.26 -2.30 -10.65
CA THR A 173 -17.85 -2.04 -10.39
C THR A 173 -17.38 -0.65 -10.78
N ASN A 174 -18.20 0.09 -11.51
CA ASN A 174 -17.93 1.47 -11.91
C ASN A 174 -18.33 2.42 -10.79
N LEU A 175 -17.36 3.20 -10.31
CA LEU A 175 -17.55 4.19 -9.26
C LEU A 175 -17.57 5.63 -9.78
N PHE A 176 -17.37 5.87 -11.08
CA PHE A 176 -17.43 7.21 -11.65
C PHE A 176 -18.79 7.88 -11.39
N GLY A 177 -18.71 9.12 -10.87
CA GLY A 177 -19.93 9.87 -10.50
C GLY A 177 -20.49 9.57 -9.11
N THR A 178 -19.98 8.54 -8.42
CA THR A 178 -20.40 8.18 -7.05
C THR A 178 -19.32 8.36 -6.00
N ILE A 179 -18.05 8.43 -6.41
CA ILE A 179 -16.94 8.71 -5.50
C ILE A 179 -16.86 10.20 -5.15
N PRO A 180 -16.54 10.54 -3.91
CA PRO A 180 -16.34 11.93 -3.50
C PRO A 180 -15.05 12.50 -4.12
N ASP A 181 -14.95 13.82 -4.14
CA ASP A 181 -13.64 14.49 -4.30
C ASP A 181 -12.84 14.27 -3.01
N PHE A 182 -11.83 13.40 -3.03
CA PHE A 182 -11.06 13.04 -1.85
C PHE A 182 -10.25 14.22 -1.31
N VAL A 183 -9.87 15.20 -2.12
CA VAL A 183 -9.22 16.43 -1.64
C VAL A 183 -10.19 17.22 -0.76
N LYS A 184 -11.39 17.52 -1.25
CA LYS A 184 -12.40 18.22 -0.46
C LYS A 184 -12.83 17.46 0.78
N LEU A 185 -12.92 16.15 0.68
CA LEU A 185 -13.23 15.28 1.80
C LEU A 185 -12.13 15.37 2.87
N ALA A 186 -10.87 15.26 2.49
CA ALA A 186 -9.74 15.37 3.40
C ALA A 186 -9.67 16.75 4.08
N GLU A 187 -9.90 17.82 3.31
CA GLU A 187 -10.00 19.19 3.84
C GLU A 187 -11.11 19.33 4.87
N ALA A 188 -12.29 18.73 4.61
CA ALA A 188 -13.43 18.76 5.53
C ALA A 188 -13.13 18.08 6.87
N TYR A 189 -12.26 17.05 6.89
CA TYR A 189 -11.76 16.43 8.11
C TYR A 189 -10.60 17.19 8.77
N GLY A 190 -10.00 18.17 8.09
CA GLY A 190 -8.81 18.90 8.57
C GLY A 190 -7.48 18.20 8.24
N CYS A 191 -7.49 17.20 7.39
CA CYS A 191 -6.29 16.52 6.91
C CYS A 191 -5.46 17.41 5.97
N LEU A 192 -4.20 17.07 5.72
CA LEU A 192 -3.46 17.59 4.59
C LEU A 192 -3.98 16.91 3.32
N ALA A 193 -4.59 17.67 2.43
CA ALA A 193 -5.19 17.17 1.22
C ALA A 193 -4.27 17.43 0.02
N LEU A 194 -3.90 16.36 -0.70
CA LEU A 194 -3.00 16.42 -1.85
C LEU A 194 -3.60 15.66 -3.04
N ARG A 195 -3.15 16.00 -4.25
CA ARG A 195 -3.52 15.26 -5.48
C ARG A 195 -2.32 15.16 -6.40
N ALA A 196 -2.21 14.03 -7.11
CA ALA A 196 -1.29 13.87 -8.23
C ALA A 196 -1.99 13.08 -9.35
N GLU A 197 -1.80 13.53 -10.60
CA GLU A 197 -2.36 12.94 -11.81
C GLU A 197 -1.26 12.51 -12.79
N THR A 198 -0.02 12.95 -12.55
CA THR A 198 1.15 12.68 -13.39
C THR A 198 2.33 12.20 -12.56
N GLU A 199 3.26 11.46 -13.18
CA GLU A 199 4.50 11.01 -12.52
C GLU A 199 5.33 12.21 -11.99
N ALA A 200 5.31 13.35 -12.67
CA ALA A 200 6.06 14.53 -12.26
C ALA A 200 5.56 15.14 -10.94
N GLU A 201 4.27 14.99 -10.64
CA GLU A 201 3.66 15.51 -9.41
C GLU A 201 3.86 14.56 -8.22
N VAL A 202 3.99 13.25 -8.48
CA VAL A 202 4.03 12.21 -7.42
C VAL A 202 5.16 12.45 -6.44
N ASP A 203 6.39 12.65 -6.91
CA ASP A 203 7.55 12.78 -6.03
C ASP A 203 7.43 14.01 -5.11
N ALA A 204 6.84 15.11 -5.59
CA ALA A 204 6.60 16.32 -4.81
C ALA A 204 5.55 16.11 -3.71
N VAL A 205 4.39 15.52 -4.05
CA VAL A 205 3.32 15.27 -3.07
C VAL A 205 3.71 14.20 -2.05
N VAL A 206 4.50 13.19 -2.45
CA VAL A 206 5.06 12.18 -1.54
C VAL A 206 6.01 12.83 -0.53
N ALA A 207 6.91 13.72 -0.99
CA ALA A 207 7.83 14.43 -0.09
C ALA A 207 7.07 15.34 0.90
N GLU A 208 6.04 16.05 0.42
CA GLU A 208 5.20 16.89 1.26
C GLU A 208 4.43 16.08 2.31
N ALA A 209 3.85 14.94 1.91
CA ALA A 209 3.13 14.06 2.81
C ALA A 209 4.05 13.47 3.91
N ILE A 210 5.27 13.07 3.56
CA ILE A 210 6.25 12.54 4.51
C ILE A 210 6.70 13.61 5.52
N ALA A 211 6.75 14.88 5.11
CA ALA A 211 7.12 16.01 5.98
C ALA A 211 5.94 16.51 6.84
N ALA A 212 4.73 16.07 6.57
CA ALA A 212 3.54 16.57 7.24
C ALA A 212 3.47 16.14 8.70
N ARG A 213 2.91 17.03 9.55
CA ARG A 213 2.64 16.76 10.98
C ARG A 213 1.19 16.40 11.27
N ARG A 214 0.34 16.43 10.27
CA ARG A 214 -1.07 16.05 10.32
C ARG A 214 -1.34 14.96 9.29
N PRO A 215 -2.39 14.13 9.47
CA PRO A 215 -2.68 13.03 8.52
C PRO A 215 -2.79 13.54 7.09
N PRO A 216 -1.92 13.07 6.16
CA PRO A 216 -2.09 13.38 4.74
C PRO A 216 -3.04 12.37 4.08
N VAL A 217 -3.90 12.88 3.20
CA VAL A 217 -4.68 12.08 2.25
C VAL A 217 -4.29 12.54 0.85
N ILE A 218 -3.82 11.62 0.03
CA ILE A 218 -3.35 11.91 -1.33
C ILE A 218 -4.25 11.19 -2.32
N ASP A 219 -4.92 11.93 -3.19
CA ASP A 219 -5.74 11.40 -4.29
C ASP A 219 -4.85 11.19 -5.52
N PHE A 220 -4.32 9.99 -5.70
CA PHE A 220 -3.58 9.60 -6.90
C PHE A 220 -4.54 9.16 -8.00
N ARG A 221 -4.72 9.97 -9.05
CA ARG A 221 -5.56 9.67 -10.21
C ARG A 221 -4.83 8.72 -11.15
N ILE A 222 -4.95 7.44 -10.89
CA ILE A 222 -4.23 6.40 -11.62
C ILE A 222 -4.99 5.90 -12.86
N ASP A 223 -4.27 5.26 -13.76
CA ASP A 223 -4.82 4.64 -14.96
C ASP A 223 -5.78 3.49 -14.60
N HIS A 224 -7.03 3.60 -14.98
CA HIS A 224 -8.06 2.58 -14.73
C HIS A 224 -7.92 1.33 -15.63
N GLU A 225 -7.14 1.42 -16.71
CA GLU A 225 -6.84 0.27 -17.57
C GLU A 225 -5.65 -0.56 -17.06
N GLU A 226 -4.94 -0.07 -16.04
CA GLU A 226 -3.80 -0.80 -15.50
C GLU A 226 -4.27 -2.05 -14.75
N LYS A 227 -3.55 -3.16 -14.97
CA LYS A 227 -3.87 -4.48 -14.44
C LYS A 227 -2.74 -5.03 -13.59
N VAL A 228 -3.10 -5.92 -12.69
CA VAL A 228 -2.12 -6.67 -11.91
C VAL A 228 -1.68 -7.89 -12.70
N TYR A 229 -0.41 -7.96 -13.03
CA TYR A 229 0.24 -9.13 -13.62
C TYR A 229 1.64 -9.35 -13.01
N PRO A 230 2.11 -10.61 -12.91
CA PRO A 230 1.37 -11.85 -13.16
C PRO A 230 0.27 -12.07 -12.14
N MET A 231 -0.77 -12.79 -12.52
CA MET A 231 -1.83 -13.22 -11.64
C MET A 231 -2.02 -14.74 -11.80
N VAL A 232 -1.98 -15.46 -10.69
CA VAL A 232 -2.19 -16.90 -10.66
C VAL A 232 -3.64 -17.14 -10.22
N PRO A 233 -4.50 -17.70 -11.08
CA PRO A 233 -5.88 -18.01 -10.69
C PRO A 233 -5.90 -19.13 -9.65
N ALA A 234 -6.94 -19.16 -8.82
CA ALA A 234 -7.12 -20.21 -7.82
C ALA A 234 -7.18 -21.58 -8.49
N GLY A 235 -6.35 -22.52 -8.00
CA GLY A 235 -6.30 -23.89 -8.52
C GLY A 235 -5.37 -24.10 -9.73
N ALA A 236 -4.58 -23.10 -10.11
CA ALA A 236 -3.55 -23.25 -11.15
C ALA A 236 -2.21 -23.73 -10.58
#